data_2ab826aa4021dd5e016752845981090a
#
_entry.id   2ab826aa4021dd5e016752845981090a
#
_cell.length_a   1.000
_cell.length_b   1.000
_cell.length_c   1.000
_cell.angle_alpha   90.00
_cell.angle_beta   90.00
_cell.angle_gamma   90.00
#
_symmetry.space_group_name_H-M   'P 1'
#
loop_
_entity.id
_entity.type
_entity.pdbx_description
1 polymer ?
#
loop_
_entity_poly.entity_id
_entity_poly.type
_entity_poly.pdbx_seq_one_letter_code
_entity_poly.pdbx_strand_id
1 'polypeptide(L)'
;MKKVFKKVTAATMAAAMVVGLAACGGSGSGSSDKSASKSDKIKIGVSIWSSTDVLGSQCKKILDEAAKALDVEVQYVDQGHVSEKVTASVEQLAAAGCQGIIICNSSDTEMTSAIKTCNDNKVYLAQFFRVISEKNSADIYQVAKDSDYYIGAVHEDEPANGEELVNILLEKGDRNIGLIGWEQGDATWLGRWEGYKAGVEKWNKENPNDKATFSEPQYAGTTSEGGSKAAEALMAADPDLDALIPAGGGGDPLQGAIAAV
;
A
#
# COMPACT_ATOMS: atom_id res chain seq x y z
N MET A 1 21.97 11.64 -53.26
CA MET A 1 22.83 12.53 -52.46
C MET A 1 21.95 13.29 -51.47
N LYS A 2 22.22 13.25 -50.17
CA LYS A 2 21.53 13.79 -48.99
C LYS A 2 20.80 12.74 -48.15
N LYS A 3 21.58 11.96 -47.37
CA LYS A 3 21.15 11.30 -46.14
C LYS A 3 22.39 10.79 -45.37
N VAL A 4 23.25 11.68 -44.93
CA VAL A 4 24.30 11.39 -43.93
C VAL A 4 24.56 12.70 -43.19
N PHE A 5 23.78 12.99 -42.18
CA PHE A 5 24.11 13.98 -41.14
C PHE A 5 22.95 13.98 -40.11
N LYS A 6 22.95 13.05 -39.20
CA LYS A 6 22.19 13.12 -37.91
C LYS A 6 22.52 11.92 -37.02
N LYS A 7 23.77 11.73 -36.67
CA LYS A 7 24.17 10.79 -35.61
C LYS A 7 25.52 11.16 -34.98
N VAL A 8 25.75 12.41 -34.64
CA VAL A 8 26.88 12.82 -33.81
C VAL A 8 26.49 14.10 -33.07
N THR A 9 25.67 14.03 -32.05
CA THR A 9 25.48 15.14 -31.09
C THR A 9 24.86 14.69 -29.74
N ALA A 10 25.03 13.44 -29.34
CA ALA A 10 24.55 12.98 -28.05
C ALA A 10 25.64 12.39 -27.13
N ALA A 11 26.90 12.52 -27.48
CA ALA A 11 28.00 11.92 -26.72
C ALA A 11 28.97 12.91 -26.05
N THR A 12 28.66 14.21 -26.03
CA THR A 12 29.60 15.23 -25.55
C THR A 12 29.09 16.13 -24.43
N MET A 13 28.01 15.78 -23.75
CA MET A 13 27.52 16.53 -22.57
C MET A 13 27.69 15.83 -21.22
N ALA A 14 28.28 14.64 -21.18
CA ALA A 14 28.50 13.92 -19.91
C ALA A 14 29.91 14.06 -19.32
N ALA A 15 30.80 14.85 -19.92
CA ALA A 15 32.21 14.96 -19.49
C ALA A 15 32.61 16.32 -18.89
N ALA A 16 31.70 17.25 -18.65
CA ALA A 16 32.02 18.62 -18.25
C ALA A 16 31.64 19.00 -16.81
N MET A 17 31.30 18.06 -15.89
CA MET A 17 30.95 18.38 -14.49
C MET A 17 31.90 17.79 -13.42
N VAL A 18 33.11 17.41 -13.77
CA VAL A 18 34.08 16.86 -12.82
C VAL A 18 35.32 17.73 -12.60
N VAL A 19 35.40 18.94 -13.15
CA VAL A 19 36.54 19.82 -12.93
C VAL A 19 36.07 21.18 -12.40
N GLY A 20 35.86 21.26 -11.08
CA GLY A 20 35.47 22.55 -10.49
C GLY A 20 35.46 22.60 -8.95
N LEU A 21 36.32 21.86 -8.23
CA LEU A 21 36.54 22.06 -6.79
C LEU A 21 37.95 21.64 -6.37
N ALA A 22 38.98 22.31 -6.90
CA ALA A 22 40.31 22.19 -6.36
C ALA A 22 41.05 23.52 -6.51
N ALA A 23 40.73 24.49 -5.65
CA ALA A 23 41.64 25.60 -5.34
C ALA A 23 41.19 26.33 -4.07
N CYS A 24 41.66 25.89 -2.91
CA CYS A 24 42.14 26.80 -1.86
C CYS A 24 43.08 26.01 -0.94
N GLY A 25 44.33 26.40 -0.93
CA GLY A 25 45.42 25.72 -0.26
C GLY A 25 45.43 25.90 1.24
N GLY A 26 46.19 25.01 1.88
CA GLY A 26 46.52 25.05 3.29
C GLY A 26 47.26 23.78 3.69
N SER A 27 48.58 23.88 3.88
CA SER A 27 49.48 22.81 4.29
C SER A 27 49.07 22.18 5.62
N GLY A 28 49.06 20.83 5.67
CA GLY A 28 48.91 20.07 6.90
C GLY A 28 48.99 18.57 6.62
N SER A 29 50.15 17.99 6.85
CA SER A 29 50.38 16.54 6.85
C SER A 29 49.40 15.79 7.73
N GLY A 30 48.81 14.76 7.18
CA GLY A 30 48.00 13.82 7.95
C GLY A 30 47.29 12.85 6.99
N SER A 31 48.00 11.79 6.58
CA SER A 31 47.38 10.63 5.94
C SER A 31 46.35 10.03 6.85
N SER A 32 45.11 10.13 6.48
CA SER A 32 44.07 9.16 6.87
C SER A 32 43.11 9.06 5.70
N ASP A 33 43.41 8.09 4.83
CA ASP A 33 42.41 7.50 3.94
C ASP A 33 41.22 7.04 4.82
N LYS A 34 40.25 7.93 4.99
CA LYS A 34 38.91 7.49 5.33
C LYS A 34 38.26 7.04 4.03
N SER A 35 38.61 5.84 3.60
CA SER A 35 37.71 4.97 2.86
C SER A 35 36.38 5.06 3.62
N ALA A 36 35.37 5.68 3.04
CA ALA A 36 34.01 5.56 3.51
C ALA A 36 33.74 4.04 3.43
N SER A 37 33.78 3.38 4.57
CA SER A 37 33.33 2.00 4.72
C SER A 37 31.91 1.98 4.17
N LYS A 38 31.69 1.40 2.99
CA LYS A 38 30.36 0.98 2.57
C LYS A 38 29.86 0.13 3.71
N SER A 39 28.79 0.52 4.36
CA SER A 39 28.09 -0.30 5.33
C SER A 39 27.79 -1.61 4.62
N ASP A 40 28.34 -2.73 5.11
CA ASP A 40 28.04 -4.07 4.60
C ASP A 40 26.62 -4.52 5.00
N LYS A 41 25.82 -3.60 5.57
CA LYS A 41 24.46 -3.89 5.99
C LYS A 41 23.54 -4.08 4.78
N ILE A 42 22.68 -5.07 4.89
CA ILE A 42 21.58 -5.27 3.94
C ILE A 42 20.68 -4.05 4.00
N LYS A 43 20.34 -3.51 2.84
CA LYS A 43 19.42 -2.38 2.71
C LYS A 43 18.07 -2.89 2.20
N ILE A 44 17.02 -2.59 2.96
CA ILE A 44 15.62 -2.92 2.64
C ILE A 44 14.87 -1.64 2.29
N GLY A 45 14.24 -1.61 1.13
CA GLY A 45 13.31 -0.56 0.73
C GLY A 45 11.90 -0.84 1.24
N VAL A 46 11.18 0.20 1.64
CA VAL A 46 9.76 0.10 2.01
C VAL A 46 8.97 1.13 1.22
N SER A 47 8.11 0.64 0.33
CA SER A 47 7.15 1.45 -0.41
C SER A 47 5.81 1.37 0.30
N ILE A 48 5.40 2.45 0.93
CA ILE A 48 4.22 2.53 1.78
C ILE A 48 3.34 3.73 1.37
N TRP A 49 2.03 3.63 1.59
CA TRP A 49 1.10 4.73 1.26
C TRP A 49 1.43 6.03 2.01
N SER A 50 1.76 5.94 3.29
CA SER A 50 2.20 7.03 4.14
C SER A 50 2.98 6.48 5.33
N SER A 51 4.10 7.08 5.66
CA SER A 51 4.87 6.75 6.88
C SER A 51 4.47 7.62 8.08
N THR A 52 3.54 8.54 7.90
CA THR A 52 3.18 9.57 8.89
C THR A 52 1.73 9.53 9.36
N ASP A 53 0.81 8.87 8.65
CA ASP A 53 -0.55 8.66 9.16
C ASP A 53 -0.56 7.66 10.34
N VAL A 54 -1.72 7.45 10.94
CA VAL A 54 -1.83 6.62 12.17
C VAL A 54 -1.33 5.21 11.93
N LEU A 55 -1.83 4.51 10.91
CA LEU A 55 -1.47 3.12 10.63
C LEU A 55 -0.05 3.02 10.08
N GLY A 56 0.32 3.86 9.12
CA GLY A 56 1.64 3.83 8.51
C GLY A 56 2.74 4.17 9.48
N SER A 57 2.52 5.10 10.42
CA SER A 57 3.49 5.40 11.49
C SER A 57 3.68 4.23 12.47
N GLN A 58 2.63 3.45 12.72
CA GLN A 58 2.72 2.21 13.50
C GLN A 58 3.51 1.13 12.73
N CYS A 59 3.19 0.94 11.46
CA CYS A 59 3.95 0.02 10.59
C CYS A 59 5.43 0.40 10.54
N LYS A 60 5.71 1.70 10.37
CA LYS A 60 7.09 2.20 10.38
C LYS A 60 7.83 1.87 11.68
N LYS A 61 7.19 2.07 12.85
CA LYS A 61 7.81 1.72 14.14
C LYS A 61 8.13 0.23 14.24
N ILE A 62 7.22 -0.64 13.79
CA ILE A 62 7.42 -2.09 13.80
C ILE A 62 8.59 -2.47 12.88
N LEU A 63 8.63 -1.91 11.67
CA LEU A 63 9.70 -2.14 10.71
C LEU A 63 11.06 -1.61 11.21
N ASP A 64 11.09 -0.44 11.84
CA ASP A 64 12.31 0.15 12.41
C ASP A 64 12.86 -0.72 13.56
N GLU A 65 12.00 -1.28 14.42
CA GLU A 65 12.43 -2.20 15.49
C GLU A 65 12.90 -3.56 14.93
N ALA A 66 12.21 -4.09 13.92
CA ALA A 66 12.67 -5.29 13.22
C ALA A 66 14.02 -5.06 12.54
N ALA A 67 14.22 -3.92 11.91
CA ALA A 67 15.48 -3.54 11.27
C ALA A 67 16.64 -3.48 12.25
N LYS A 68 16.43 -2.93 13.44
CA LYS A 68 17.43 -2.93 14.53
C LYS A 68 17.77 -4.36 14.97
N ALA A 69 16.75 -5.20 15.15
CA ALA A 69 16.93 -6.59 15.59
C ALA A 69 17.69 -7.45 14.56
N LEU A 70 17.50 -7.15 13.27
CA LEU A 70 18.11 -7.87 12.15
C LEU A 70 19.41 -7.22 11.64
N ASP A 71 19.82 -6.09 12.21
CA ASP A 71 20.98 -5.29 11.78
C ASP A 71 20.94 -4.92 10.28
N VAL A 72 19.78 -4.49 9.79
CA VAL A 72 19.56 -4.03 8.42
C VAL A 72 19.28 -2.53 8.36
N GLU A 73 19.53 -1.89 7.22
CA GLU A 73 19.17 -0.51 6.94
C GLU A 73 17.81 -0.47 6.24
N VAL A 74 16.92 0.43 6.64
CA VAL A 74 15.60 0.61 6.00
C VAL A 74 15.48 1.99 5.37
N GLN A 75 15.02 2.02 4.12
CA GLN A 75 14.71 3.25 3.38
C GLN A 75 13.24 3.27 3.01
N TYR A 76 12.52 4.33 3.38
CA TYR A 76 11.09 4.51 3.10
C TYR A 76 10.86 5.41 1.89
N VAL A 77 9.80 5.10 1.13
CA VAL A 77 9.22 5.96 0.09
C VAL A 77 7.72 5.99 0.29
N ASP A 78 7.18 7.19 0.51
CA ASP A 78 5.74 7.43 0.65
C ASP A 78 5.11 7.63 -0.74
N GLN A 79 4.18 6.78 -1.10
CA GLN A 79 3.54 6.74 -2.42
C GLN A 79 2.17 7.45 -2.47
N GLY A 80 1.52 7.65 -1.32
CA GLY A 80 0.26 8.37 -1.21
C GLY A 80 -0.92 7.74 -1.95
N HIS A 81 -0.94 6.41 -2.13
CA HIS A 81 -1.94 5.67 -2.91
C HIS A 81 -2.03 6.11 -4.40
N VAL A 82 -0.99 6.70 -4.94
CA VAL A 82 -0.93 7.12 -6.34
C VAL A 82 -0.20 6.05 -7.14
N SER A 83 -0.89 5.42 -8.11
CA SER A 83 -0.39 4.24 -8.85
C SER A 83 0.96 4.48 -9.53
N GLU A 84 1.15 5.64 -10.16
CA GLU A 84 2.42 6.01 -10.78
C GLU A 84 3.55 6.14 -9.76
N LYS A 85 3.25 6.61 -8.54
CA LYS A 85 4.23 6.71 -7.46
C LYS A 85 4.54 5.34 -6.86
N VAL A 86 3.57 4.42 -6.83
CA VAL A 86 3.81 3.02 -6.41
C VAL A 86 4.86 2.39 -7.30
N THR A 87 4.68 2.45 -8.61
CA THR A 87 5.66 1.93 -9.59
C THR A 87 7.01 2.63 -9.47
N ALA A 88 7.02 3.97 -9.46
CA ALA A 88 8.24 4.76 -9.37
C ALA A 88 9.02 4.52 -8.06
N SER A 89 8.34 4.23 -6.95
CA SER A 89 8.98 3.93 -5.68
C SER A 89 9.84 2.66 -5.71
N VAL A 90 9.37 1.63 -6.42
CA VAL A 90 10.13 0.38 -6.59
C VAL A 90 11.39 0.62 -7.41
N GLU A 91 11.27 1.35 -8.51
CA GLU A 91 12.43 1.74 -9.33
C GLU A 91 13.44 2.57 -8.54
N GLN A 92 12.95 3.55 -7.75
CA GLN A 92 13.78 4.39 -6.89
C GLN A 92 14.53 3.56 -5.84
N LEU A 93 13.85 2.64 -5.16
CA LEU A 93 14.44 1.80 -4.13
C LEU A 93 15.45 0.80 -4.71
N ALA A 94 15.16 0.22 -5.86
CA ALA A 94 16.11 -0.65 -6.57
C ALA A 94 17.35 0.13 -6.99
N ALA A 95 17.19 1.34 -7.56
CA ALA A 95 18.31 2.22 -7.94
C ALA A 95 19.12 2.72 -6.73
N ALA A 96 18.50 2.85 -5.56
CA ALA A 96 19.17 3.20 -4.31
C ALA A 96 20.00 2.04 -3.72
N GLY A 97 20.02 0.87 -4.37
CA GLY A 97 20.78 -0.31 -3.98
C GLY A 97 20.13 -1.12 -2.85
N CYS A 98 18.81 -1.06 -2.71
CA CYS A 98 18.09 -1.97 -1.84
C CYS A 98 18.19 -3.40 -2.39
N GLN A 99 18.47 -4.37 -1.52
CA GLN A 99 18.55 -5.79 -1.85
C GLN A 99 17.20 -6.51 -1.71
N GLY A 100 16.29 -5.91 -0.95
CA GLY A 100 14.90 -6.32 -0.83
C GLY A 100 13.99 -5.10 -0.77
N ILE A 101 12.75 -5.26 -1.24
CA ILE A 101 11.71 -4.23 -1.19
C ILE A 101 10.44 -4.85 -0.60
N ILE A 102 9.86 -4.14 0.36
CA ILE A 102 8.55 -4.44 0.93
C ILE A 102 7.58 -3.39 0.37
N ILE A 103 6.51 -3.84 -0.28
CA ILE A 103 5.55 -2.95 -0.95
C ILE A 103 4.14 -3.16 -0.43
N CYS A 104 3.41 -2.05 -0.20
CA CYS A 104 1.96 -2.03 -0.12
C CYS A 104 1.42 -1.38 -1.39
N ASN A 105 1.01 -2.19 -2.36
CA ASN A 105 0.44 -1.71 -3.62
C ASN A 105 -1.02 -1.26 -3.42
N SER A 106 -1.54 -0.42 -4.32
CA SER A 106 -2.94 0.00 -4.32
C SER A 106 -3.82 -0.92 -5.18
N SER A 107 -3.23 -1.51 -6.24
CA SER A 107 -3.92 -2.44 -7.15
C SER A 107 -2.98 -3.55 -7.62
N ASP A 108 -3.53 -4.69 -8.04
CA ASP A 108 -2.73 -5.81 -8.55
C ASP A 108 -1.96 -5.44 -9.83
N THR A 109 -2.49 -4.52 -10.64
CA THR A 109 -1.86 -4.10 -11.90
C THR A 109 -0.47 -3.50 -11.70
N GLU A 110 -0.23 -2.83 -10.58
CA GLU A 110 1.07 -2.26 -10.23
C GLU A 110 2.14 -3.32 -10.00
N MET A 111 1.72 -4.52 -9.57
CA MET A 111 2.63 -5.61 -9.27
C MET A 111 3.35 -6.17 -10.51
N THR A 112 2.75 -6.07 -11.69
CA THR A 112 3.42 -6.47 -12.93
C THR A 112 4.73 -5.69 -13.14
N SER A 113 4.67 -4.36 -13.00
CA SER A 113 5.85 -3.50 -13.13
C SER A 113 6.82 -3.68 -11.96
N ALA A 114 6.30 -3.81 -10.73
CA ALA A 114 7.11 -4.00 -9.54
C ALA A 114 7.93 -5.31 -9.60
N ILE A 115 7.28 -6.42 -9.96
CA ILE A 115 7.94 -7.73 -10.12
C ILE A 115 8.98 -7.67 -11.24
N LYS A 116 8.62 -7.06 -12.39
CA LYS A 116 9.57 -6.91 -13.49
C LYS A 116 10.80 -6.10 -13.08
N THR A 117 10.61 -4.95 -12.45
CA THR A 117 11.73 -4.11 -11.97
C THR A 117 12.62 -4.88 -10.99
N CYS A 118 12.03 -5.63 -10.07
CA CYS A 118 12.78 -6.43 -9.10
C CYS A 118 13.54 -7.59 -9.76
N ASN A 119 12.93 -8.29 -10.73
CA ASN A 119 13.61 -9.33 -11.51
C ASN A 119 14.81 -8.77 -12.28
N ASP A 120 14.63 -7.65 -12.99
CA ASP A 120 15.67 -7.02 -13.81
C ASP A 120 16.86 -6.56 -12.95
N ASN A 121 16.62 -6.13 -11.71
CA ASN A 121 17.62 -5.62 -10.78
C ASN A 121 18.09 -6.67 -9.75
N LYS A 122 17.55 -7.89 -9.76
CA LYS A 122 17.84 -8.96 -8.78
C LYS A 122 17.59 -8.52 -7.34
N VAL A 123 16.46 -7.87 -7.11
CA VAL A 123 16.00 -7.37 -5.81
C VAL A 123 14.82 -8.23 -5.34
N TYR A 124 14.86 -8.72 -4.13
CA TYR A 124 13.73 -9.46 -3.57
C TYR A 124 12.54 -8.54 -3.31
N LEU A 125 11.33 -9.02 -3.61
CA LEU A 125 10.08 -8.28 -3.45
C LEU A 125 9.10 -9.06 -2.57
N ALA A 126 8.59 -8.40 -1.54
CA ALA A 126 7.50 -8.89 -0.70
C ALA A 126 6.36 -7.89 -0.65
N GLN A 127 5.12 -8.38 -0.56
CA GLN A 127 3.97 -7.54 -0.28
C GLN A 127 3.59 -7.56 1.20
N PHE A 128 2.99 -6.48 1.69
CA PHE A 128 2.34 -6.45 2.99
C PHE A 128 0.97 -5.76 2.89
N PHE A 129 0.04 -6.18 3.72
CA PHE A 129 -1.38 -5.81 3.70
C PHE A 129 -2.14 -6.14 2.41
N ARG A 130 -1.46 -6.58 1.38
CA ARG A 130 -2.05 -6.90 0.08
C ARG A 130 -1.54 -8.24 -0.39
N VAL A 131 -2.33 -8.88 -1.23
CA VAL A 131 -1.98 -10.12 -1.93
C VAL A 131 -2.54 -10.04 -3.35
N ILE A 132 -1.80 -10.56 -4.32
CA ILE A 132 -2.29 -10.65 -5.70
C ILE A 132 -3.41 -11.69 -5.75
N SER A 133 -4.59 -11.27 -6.19
CA SER A 133 -5.75 -12.15 -6.27
C SER A 133 -5.61 -13.16 -7.40
N GLU A 134 -5.48 -14.44 -7.07
CA GLU A 134 -5.50 -15.52 -8.08
C GLU A 134 -6.81 -15.53 -8.88
N LYS A 135 -7.94 -15.23 -8.22
CA LYS A 135 -9.28 -15.22 -8.84
C LYS A 135 -9.48 -14.04 -9.80
N ASN A 136 -9.03 -12.85 -9.42
CA ASN A 136 -9.33 -11.62 -10.14
C ASN A 136 -8.18 -11.13 -11.03
N SER A 137 -6.95 -11.61 -10.80
CA SER A 137 -5.70 -11.18 -11.46
C SER A 137 -4.81 -12.38 -11.77
N ALA A 138 -5.38 -13.44 -12.35
CA ALA A 138 -4.72 -14.73 -12.57
C ALA A 138 -3.42 -14.64 -13.37
N ASP A 139 -3.34 -13.77 -14.35
CA ASP A 139 -2.16 -13.51 -15.16
C ASP A 139 -1.04 -12.85 -14.34
N ILE A 140 -1.37 -11.89 -13.50
CA ILE A 140 -0.40 -11.21 -12.61
C ILE A 140 0.05 -12.19 -11.51
N TYR A 141 -0.88 -12.98 -10.98
CA TYR A 141 -0.56 -14.03 -10.01
C TYR A 141 0.43 -15.05 -10.59
N GLN A 142 0.26 -15.44 -11.88
CA GLN A 142 1.20 -16.31 -12.54
C GLN A 142 2.58 -15.66 -12.73
N VAL A 143 2.64 -14.37 -13.09
CA VAL A 143 3.91 -13.61 -13.16
C VAL A 143 4.63 -13.61 -11.80
N ALA A 144 3.88 -13.46 -10.71
CA ALA A 144 4.45 -13.52 -9.37
C ALA A 144 5.00 -14.92 -9.03
N LYS A 145 4.28 -15.98 -9.39
CA LYS A 145 4.72 -17.38 -9.17
C LYS A 145 5.96 -17.75 -9.97
N ASP A 146 6.10 -17.19 -11.16
CA ASP A 146 7.23 -17.48 -12.05
C ASP A 146 8.47 -16.63 -11.72
N SER A 147 8.38 -15.69 -10.78
CA SER A 147 9.47 -14.81 -10.39
C SER A 147 10.38 -15.45 -9.34
N ASP A 148 11.68 -15.47 -9.61
CA ASP A 148 12.71 -15.88 -8.63
C ASP A 148 12.89 -14.86 -7.49
N TYR A 149 12.37 -13.64 -7.66
CA TYR A 149 12.57 -12.53 -6.73
C TYR A 149 11.30 -12.12 -5.99
N TYR A 150 10.12 -12.56 -6.38
CA TYR A 150 8.90 -12.36 -5.58
C TYR A 150 8.81 -13.45 -4.51
N ILE A 151 8.91 -13.04 -3.24
CA ILE A 151 8.99 -13.98 -2.11
C ILE A 151 7.66 -14.18 -1.37
N GLY A 152 6.60 -13.52 -1.83
CA GLY A 152 5.25 -13.69 -1.29
C GLY A 152 4.68 -12.46 -0.60
N ALA A 153 3.60 -12.67 0.13
CA ALA A 153 2.84 -11.63 0.80
C ALA A 153 2.54 -11.99 2.26
N VAL A 154 2.47 -10.98 3.11
CA VAL A 154 1.86 -11.04 4.44
C VAL A 154 0.64 -10.13 4.40
N HIS A 155 -0.53 -10.71 4.53
CA HIS A 155 -1.80 -10.00 4.41
C HIS A 155 -2.83 -10.51 5.42
N GLU A 156 -3.88 -9.74 5.60
CA GLU A 156 -5.04 -10.11 6.37
C GLU A 156 -6.02 -10.93 5.50
N ASP A 157 -6.79 -11.79 6.13
CA ASP A 157 -7.93 -12.44 5.49
C ASP A 157 -9.12 -11.48 5.55
N GLU A 158 -9.22 -10.60 4.55
CA GLU A 158 -10.25 -9.56 4.52
C GLU A 158 -11.68 -10.11 4.51
N PRO A 159 -12.00 -11.20 3.78
CA PRO A 159 -13.30 -11.84 3.91
C PRO A 159 -13.60 -12.36 5.31
N ALA A 160 -12.65 -13.04 5.95
CA ALA A 160 -12.83 -13.54 7.31
C ALA A 160 -13.01 -12.40 8.33
N ASN A 161 -12.20 -11.32 8.20
CA ASN A 161 -12.34 -10.13 9.03
C ASN A 161 -13.72 -9.46 8.83
N GLY A 162 -14.21 -9.42 7.60
CA GLY A 162 -15.54 -8.90 7.30
C GLY A 162 -16.66 -9.74 7.93
N GLU A 163 -16.60 -11.06 7.78
CA GLU A 163 -17.59 -11.97 8.36
C GLU A 163 -17.62 -11.83 9.89
N GLU A 164 -16.47 -11.79 10.54
CA GLU A 164 -16.37 -11.61 11.99
C GLU A 164 -16.99 -10.29 12.45
N LEU A 165 -16.69 -9.18 11.78
CA LEU A 165 -17.22 -7.87 12.13
C LEU A 165 -18.75 -7.82 12.01
N VAL A 166 -19.31 -8.33 10.93
CA VAL A 166 -20.77 -8.31 10.77
C VAL A 166 -21.47 -9.26 11.75
N ASN A 167 -20.88 -10.40 12.07
CA ASN A 167 -21.41 -11.30 13.09
C ASN A 167 -21.51 -10.63 14.46
N ILE A 168 -20.52 -9.82 14.85
CA ILE A 168 -20.57 -9.03 16.09
C ILE A 168 -21.77 -8.08 16.11
N LEU A 169 -22.06 -7.41 14.99
CA LEU A 169 -23.22 -6.52 14.89
C LEU A 169 -24.55 -7.28 14.96
N LEU A 170 -24.65 -8.39 14.22
CA LEU A 170 -25.83 -9.24 14.23
C LEU A 170 -26.14 -9.82 15.62
N GLU A 171 -25.11 -10.23 16.36
CA GLU A 171 -25.23 -10.70 17.74
C GLU A 171 -25.67 -9.60 18.71
N LYS A 172 -25.33 -8.34 18.44
CA LYS A 172 -25.80 -7.19 19.21
C LYS A 172 -27.24 -6.81 18.91
N GLY A 173 -27.82 -7.30 17.84
CA GLY A 173 -29.19 -7.02 17.43
C GLY A 173 -29.32 -6.05 16.24
N ASP A 174 -28.20 -5.62 15.66
CA ASP A 174 -28.22 -4.74 14.50
C ASP A 174 -28.68 -5.50 13.26
N ARG A 175 -29.60 -4.94 12.48
CA ARG A 175 -30.22 -5.59 11.31
C ARG A 175 -30.19 -4.77 10.05
N ASN A 176 -30.15 -3.46 10.18
CA ASN A 176 -30.10 -2.53 9.06
C ASN A 176 -28.77 -1.78 9.08
N ILE A 177 -27.83 -2.23 8.24
CA ILE A 177 -26.42 -1.86 8.35
C ILE A 177 -26.02 -0.96 7.16
N GLY A 178 -25.58 0.24 7.46
CA GLY A 178 -25.03 1.18 6.47
C GLY A 178 -23.56 0.91 6.19
N LEU A 179 -23.16 1.03 4.91
CA LEU A 179 -21.80 0.76 4.46
C LEU A 179 -21.11 2.01 3.94
N ILE A 180 -19.91 2.27 4.43
CA ILE A 180 -19.04 3.36 3.98
C ILE A 180 -17.74 2.76 3.45
N GLY A 181 -17.51 2.86 2.14
CA GLY A 181 -16.27 2.45 1.48
C GLY A 181 -15.26 3.58 1.32
N TRP A 182 -14.05 3.28 0.93
CA TRP A 182 -13.06 4.28 0.51
C TRP A 182 -13.36 4.75 -0.90
N GLU A 183 -12.92 3.99 -1.89
CA GLU A 183 -13.16 4.22 -3.29
C GLU A 183 -13.80 2.98 -3.92
N GLN A 184 -14.56 3.20 -4.97
CA GLN A 184 -15.16 2.09 -5.69
C GLN A 184 -14.07 1.22 -6.33
N GLY A 185 -14.09 -0.09 -6.04
CA GLY A 185 -13.13 -1.04 -6.58
C GLY A 185 -11.87 -1.27 -5.73
N ASP A 186 -11.74 -0.62 -4.56
CA ASP A 186 -10.65 -0.92 -3.63
C ASP A 186 -10.69 -2.39 -3.18
N ALA A 187 -9.55 -3.07 -3.30
CA ALA A 187 -9.46 -4.53 -3.08
C ALA A 187 -9.76 -4.93 -1.63
N THR A 188 -9.36 -4.12 -0.65
CA THR A 188 -9.64 -4.35 0.78
C THR A 188 -11.14 -4.25 1.04
N TRP A 189 -11.77 -3.22 0.52
CA TRP A 189 -13.20 -2.99 0.62
C TRP A 189 -13.96 -4.18 0.01
N LEU A 190 -13.61 -4.56 -1.22
CA LEU A 190 -14.26 -5.70 -1.91
C LEU A 190 -14.11 -7.01 -1.14
N GLY A 191 -12.94 -7.27 -0.56
CA GLY A 191 -12.70 -8.45 0.27
C GLY A 191 -13.57 -8.46 1.53
N ARG A 192 -13.60 -7.37 2.28
CA ARG A 192 -14.46 -7.23 3.47
C ARG A 192 -15.93 -7.35 3.13
N TRP A 193 -16.34 -6.76 2.01
CA TRP A 193 -17.71 -6.87 1.49
C TRP A 193 -18.12 -8.31 1.21
N GLU A 194 -17.25 -9.16 0.64
CA GLU A 194 -17.52 -10.58 0.48
C GLU A 194 -17.81 -11.24 1.84
N GLY A 195 -17.03 -10.89 2.87
CA GLY A 195 -17.24 -11.35 4.24
C GLY A 195 -18.56 -10.86 4.86
N TYR A 196 -18.88 -9.57 4.73
CA TYR A 196 -20.14 -9.02 5.23
C TYR A 196 -21.35 -9.75 4.62
N LYS A 197 -21.34 -9.96 3.30
CA LYS A 197 -22.37 -10.72 2.60
C LYS A 197 -22.51 -12.13 3.11
N ALA A 198 -21.39 -12.84 3.24
CA ALA A 198 -21.38 -14.21 3.72
C ALA A 198 -22.00 -14.32 5.13
N GLY A 199 -21.64 -13.43 6.05
CA GLY A 199 -22.20 -13.38 7.39
C GLY A 199 -23.69 -13.11 7.41
N VAL A 200 -24.15 -12.08 6.64
CA VAL A 200 -25.60 -11.77 6.56
C VAL A 200 -26.38 -12.87 5.86
N GLU A 201 -25.88 -13.47 4.81
CA GLU A 201 -26.56 -14.58 4.14
C GLU A 201 -26.73 -15.79 5.07
N LYS A 202 -25.69 -16.12 5.83
CA LYS A 202 -25.72 -17.17 6.85
C LYS A 202 -26.76 -16.85 7.93
N TRP A 203 -26.70 -15.64 8.50
CA TRP A 203 -27.67 -15.18 9.49
C TRP A 203 -29.09 -15.28 8.98
N ASN A 204 -29.39 -14.76 7.81
CA ASN A 204 -30.71 -14.72 7.22
C ASN A 204 -31.28 -16.12 6.90
N LYS A 205 -30.40 -17.07 6.62
CA LYS A 205 -30.79 -18.49 6.42
C LYS A 205 -31.17 -19.14 7.76
N GLU A 206 -30.42 -18.85 8.81
CA GLU A 206 -30.65 -19.41 10.14
C GLU A 206 -31.80 -18.69 10.86
N ASN A 207 -32.05 -17.41 10.56
CA ASN A 207 -33.04 -16.55 11.18
C ASN A 207 -34.03 -15.95 10.17
N PRO A 208 -34.90 -16.74 9.53
CA PRO A 208 -35.76 -16.26 8.44
C PRO A 208 -36.76 -15.18 8.82
N ASN A 209 -37.09 -15.06 10.11
CA ASN A 209 -37.99 -14.05 10.67
C ASN A 209 -37.28 -12.83 11.29
N ASP A 210 -35.95 -12.81 11.26
CA ASP A 210 -35.11 -11.76 11.87
C ASP A 210 -33.95 -11.44 10.93
N LYS A 211 -34.27 -10.95 9.73
CA LYS A 211 -33.33 -10.75 8.64
C LYS A 211 -32.58 -9.44 8.78
N ALA A 212 -31.29 -9.48 8.43
CA ALA A 212 -30.46 -8.31 8.28
C ALA A 212 -30.28 -7.90 6.81
N THR A 213 -30.02 -6.63 6.59
CA THR A 213 -29.81 -6.02 5.26
C THR A 213 -28.67 -5.02 5.30
N PHE A 214 -28.13 -4.71 4.12
CA PHE A 214 -27.19 -3.62 3.93
C PHE A 214 -27.81 -2.49 3.10
N SER A 215 -27.40 -1.25 3.40
CA SER A 215 -27.61 -0.14 2.49
C SER A 215 -26.74 -0.26 1.23
N GLU A 216 -27.11 0.50 0.18
CA GLU A 216 -26.13 0.78 -0.88
C GLU A 216 -24.95 1.56 -0.28
N PRO A 217 -23.70 1.19 -0.63
CA PRO A 217 -22.54 1.80 -0.02
C PRO A 217 -22.34 3.26 -0.43
N GLN A 218 -21.92 4.09 0.51
CA GLN A 218 -21.39 5.42 0.25
C GLN A 218 -19.86 5.38 0.25
N TYR A 219 -19.22 6.20 -0.57
CA TYR A 219 -17.74 6.22 -0.69
C TYR A 219 -17.20 7.53 -0.12
N ALA A 220 -16.38 7.39 0.92
CA ALA A 220 -15.84 8.50 1.71
C ALA A 220 -14.47 9.02 1.23
N GLY A 221 -13.80 8.29 0.34
CA GLY A 221 -12.36 8.47 0.16
C GLY A 221 -11.62 8.16 1.45
N THR A 222 -10.53 8.88 1.70
CA THR A 222 -9.64 8.65 2.86
C THR A 222 -9.69 9.79 3.88
N THR A 223 -10.74 10.61 3.90
CA THR A 223 -10.82 11.81 4.75
C THR A 223 -11.92 11.72 5.79
N SER A 224 -11.73 12.40 6.91
CA SER A 224 -12.75 12.55 7.95
C SER A 224 -14.00 13.27 7.43
N GLU A 225 -13.83 14.33 6.63
CA GLU A 225 -14.95 15.05 6.00
C GLU A 225 -15.77 14.12 5.09
N GLY A 226 -15.10 13.29 4.29
CA GLY A 226 -15.76 12.28 3.47
C GLY A 226 -16.54 11.27 4.28
N GLY A 227 -15.97 10.80 5.40
CA GLY A 227 -16.62 9.89 6.33
C GLY A 227 -17.88 10.48 6.95
N SER A 228 -17.84 11.75 7.40
CA SER A 228 -18.99 12.46 7.93
C SER A 228 -20.10 12.59 6.89
N LYS A 229 -19.77 13.07 5.68
CA LYS A 229 -20.75 13.20 4.58
C LYS A 229 -21.41 11.88 4.19
N ALA A 230 -20.61 10.80 4.16
CA ALA A 230 -21.14 9.47 3.83
C ALA A 230 -22.08 8.95 4.91
N ALA A 231 -21.74 9.14 6.19
CA ALA A 231 -22.61 8.78 7.32
C ALA A 231 -23.92 9.59 7.30
N GLU A 232 -23.83 10.91 7.16
CA GLU A 232 -24.99 11.80 7.05
C GLU A 232 -25.92 11.41 5.88
N ALA A 233 -25.34 11.08 4.72
CA ALA A 233 -26.11 10.66 3.55
C ALA A 233 -26.85 9.33 3.81
N LEU A 234 -26.21 8.35 4.45
CA LEU A 234 -26.83 7.07 4.80
C LEU A 234 -27.96 7.26 5.80
N MET A 235 -27.74 8.00 6.89
CA MET A 235 -28.78 8.28 7.90
C MET A 235 -29.94 9.09 7.34
N ALA A 236 -29.68 9.99 6.40
CA ALA A 236 -30.75 10.74 5.73
C ALA A 236 -31.56 9.88 4.75
N ALA A 237 -30.93 8.92 4.09
CA ALA A 237 -31.58 8.00 3.17
C ALA A 237 -32.38 6.90 3.90
N ASP A 238 -31.90 6.47 5.05
CA ASP A 238 -32.54 5.45 5.89
C ASP A 238 -32.42 5.83 7.38
N PRO A 239 -33.46 6.44 7.95
CA PRO A 239 -33.49 6.81 9.36
C PRO A 239 -33.54 5.62 10.34
N ASP A 240 -33.81 4.42 9.84
CA ASP A 240 -33.91 3.19 10.64
C ASP A 240 -32.60 2.38 10.62
N LEU A 241 -31.47 2.97 10.21
CA LEU A 241 -30.16 2.33 10.29
C LEU A 241 -29.77 2.04 11.75
N ASP A 242 -29.37 0.81 12.01
CA ASP A 242 -28.90 0.34 13.33
C ASP A 242 -27.40 0.55 13.52
N ALA A 243 -26.64 0.38 12.45
CA ALA A 243 -25.18 0.44 12.49
C ALA A 243 -24.57 1.00 11.20
N LEU A 244 -23.36 1.55 11.30
CA LEU A 244 -22.53 1.95 10.18
C LEU A 244 -21.21 1.18 10.21
N ILE A 245 -20.83 0.59 9.07
CA ILE A 245 -19.52 -0.06 8.92
C ILE A 245 -18.67 0.77 7.93
N PRO A 246 -17.65 1.47 8.38
CA PRO A 246 -16.67 2.08 7.49
C PRO A 246 -15.67 1.05 7.00
N ALA A 247 -15.35 1.06 5.72
CA ALA A 247 -14.20 0.33 5.19
C ALA A 247 -12.91 1.05 5.57
N GLY A 248 -12.01 0.34 6.16
CA GLY A 248 -10.75 0.89 6.59
C GLY A 248 -10.72 1.25 8.07
N GLY A 249 -9.74 0.74 8.73
CA GLY A 249 -9.51 1.01 10.13
C GLY A 249 -8.30 1.91 10.26
N GLY A 250 -8.39 2.96 10.77
CA GLY A 250 -7.21 3.71 11.11
C GLY A 250 -7.38 5.16 11.06
N GLY A 251 -8.48 5.61 10.79
CA GLY A 251 -8.46 6.93 11.08
C GLY A 251 -9.58 7.77 10.48
N ASP A 252 -9.32 8.35 9.38
CA ASP A 252 -10.02 9.57 9.03
C ASP A 252 -11.49 9.38 8.64
N PRO A 253 -11.89 8.41 7.79
CA PRO A 253 -13.32 8.19 7.50
C PRO A 253 -14.11 7.71 8.71
N LEU A 254 -13.52 6.84 9.54
CA LEU A 254 -14.17 6.36 10.76
C LEU A 254 -14.40 7.50 11.75
N GLN A 255 -13.41 8.38 11.94
CA GLN A 255 -13.54 9.54 12.83
C GLN A 255 -14.65 10.47 12.35
N GLY A 256 -14.73 10.70 11.03
CA GLY A 256 -15.79 11.51 10.44
C GLY A 256 -17.18 10.90 10.63
N ALA A 257 -17.32 9.60 10.40
CA ALA A 257 -18.58 8.89 10.61
C ALA A 257 -19.02 8.94 12.08
N ILE A 258 -18.09 8.71 13.03
CA ILE A 258 -18.38 8.84 14.47
C ILE A 258 -18.82 10.26 14.85
N ALA A 259 -18.25 11.29 14.23
CA ALA A 259 -18.61 12.67 14.53
C ALA A 259 -19.98 13.07 13.98
N ALA A 260 -20.50 12.34 13.00
CA ALA A 260 -21.81 12.59 12.36
C ALA A 260 -22.97 11.88 13.10
N VAL A 261 -22.70 10.83 13.86
CA VAL A 261 -23.65 10.07 14.69
C VAL A 261 -23.73 10.70 16.09
#